data_01e696e972525a967bd300dfa2e1a348
#
_entry.id   01e696e972525a967bd300dfa2e1a348
#
_cell.length_a   1.000
_cell.length_b   1.000
_cell.length_c   1.000
_cell.angle_alpha   90.00
_cell.angle_beta   90.00
_cell.angle_gamma   90.00
#
_symmetry.space_group_name_H-M   'P 1'
#
loop_
_entity.id
_entity.type
_entity.pdbx_description
1 polymer ?
#
loop_
_entity_poly.entity_id
_entity_poly.type
_entity_poly.pdbx_seq_one_letter_code
_entity_poly.pdbx_strand_id
1 'polypeptide(L)'
;MIRYILNQIKIKSSKAFGQWIAKPVVEETVNLDKLAEHMSDHNSPYSKGAIKGILTDMVTCIKELLLGGKNVKIDDLAIFSIGIKNKKGGADSESEFSVAKNVETVKLRARATGDLNAKSLNLDATLKKAVYVNGKLTSGSSSEETPSDGDTPSGSDTPSGSGSGDSQTPVTPENPSGGGDDDGVIS
;
A
#
# COMPACT_ATOMS: atom_id res chain seq x y z
N MET A 1 -9.76 -9.96 3.83
CA MET A 1 -9.72 -10.20 5.29
C MET A 1 -8.40 -10.86 5.66
N ILE A 2 -7.66 -10.28 6.60
CA ILE A 2 -6.34 -10.77 7.03
C ILE A 2 -6.51 -11.63 8.27
N ARG A 3 -6.03 -12.89 8.23
CA ARG A 3 -6.03 -13.76 9.38
C ARG A 3 -4.77 -13.53 10.22
N TYR A 4 -4.88 -13.56 11.56
CA TYR A 4 -3.76 -13.43 12.47
C TYR A 4 -3.80 -14.47 13.59
N ILE A 5 -2.61 -14.78 14.14
CA ILE A 5 -2.41 -15.57 15.35
C ILE A 5 -1.71 -14.73 16.41
N LEU A 6 -1.92 -15.08 17.67
CA LEU A 6 -1.21 -14.46 18.79
C LEU A 6 0.05 -15.24 19.14
N ASN A 7 1.15 -14.53 19.24
CA ASN A 7 2.45 -15.07 19.68
C ASN A 7 2.95 -14.31 20.89
N GLN A 8 3.41 -15.06 21.91
CA GLN A 8 4.04 -14.46 23.08
C GLN A 8 5.53 -14.17 22.82
N ILE A 9 6.00 -12.99 23.21
CA ILE A 9 7.40 -12.59 23.10
C ILE A 9 8.21 -13.32 24.19
N LYS A 10 9.07 -14.26 23.78
CA LYS A 10 9.90 -15.07 24.67
C LYS A 10 11.34 -14.57 24.79
N ILE A 11 11.68 -13.45 24.15
CA ILE A 11 13.03 -12.86 24.18
C ILE A 11 13.19 -12.07 25.48
N LYS A 12 13.97 -12.60 26.43
CA LYS A 12 14.16 -12.02 27.78
C LYS A 12 14.77 -10.60 27.76
N SER A 13 15.59 -10.27 26.77
CA SER A 13 16.20 -8.95 26.60
C SER A 13 15.25 -7.89 26.00
N SER A 14 14.05 -8.29 25.58
CA SER A 14 13.06 -7.35 25.02
C SER A 14 12.29 -6.68 26.14
N LYS A 15 12.04 -5.35 26.00
CA LYS A 15 11.14 -4.59 26.89
C LYS A 15 9.70 -5.13 26.89
N ALA A 16 9.33 -5.86 25.85
CA ALA A 16 8.00 -6.45 25.67
C ALA A 16 7.99 -7.96 26.05
N PHE A 17 8.95 -8.44 26.84
CA PHE A 17 8.97 -9.85 27.28
C PHE A 17 7.66 -10.23 27.97
N GLY A 18 7.10 -11.38 27.58
CA GLY A 18 5.84 -11.88 28.09
C GLY A 18 4.57 -11.30 27.44
N GLN A 19 4.66 -10.21 26.68
CA GLN A 19 3.52 -9.64 25.99
C GLN A 19 3.11 -10.48 24.75
N TRP A 20 1.84 -10.39 24.41
CA TRP A 20 1.28 -11.05 23.23
C TRP A 20 1.20 -10.08 22.07
N ILE A 21 1.64 -10.52 20.89
CA ILE A 21 1.60 -9.76 19.65
C ILE A 21 0.84 -10.53 18.58
N ALA A 22 0.08 -9.80 17.76
CA ALA A 22 -0.56 -10.35 16.58
C ALA A 22 0.47 -10.53 15.45
N LYS A 23 0.44 -11.70 14.81
CA LYS A 23 1.21 -11.97 13.59
C LYS A 23 0.28 -12.39 12.47
N PRO A 24 0.40 -11.83 11.27
CA PRO A 24 -0.41 -12.25 10.16
C PRO A 24 -0.10 -13.69 9.78
N VAL A 25 -1.12 -14.41 9.33
CA VAL A 25 -0.98 -15.73 8.74
C VAL A 25 -0.86 -15.56 7.23
N VAL A 26 0.31 -15.91 6.70
CA VAL A 26 0.52 -15.95 5.25
C VAL A 26 0.04 -17.31 4.75
N GLU A 27 -0.98 -17.32 3.91
CA GLU A 27 -1.57 -18.53 3.36
C GLU A 27 -0.78 -19.03 2.16
N GLU A 28 -0.40 -18.12 1.29
CA GLU A 28 0.30 -18.41 0.05
C GLU A 28 1.17 -17.23 -0.37
N THR A 29 2.26 -17.52 -1.07
CA THR A 29 3.03 -16.52 -1.81
C THR A 29 2.70 -16.65 -3.29
N VAL A 30 2.00 -15.67 -3.82
CA VAL A 30 1.62 -15.61 -5.23
C VAL A 30 2.83 -15.22 -6.07
N ASN A 31 3.18 -16.05 -7.05
CA ASN A 31 4.26 -15.75 -8.01
C ASN A 31 3.73 -14.93 -9.19
N LEU A 32 4.64 -14.51 -10.09
CA LEU A 32 4.29 -13.69 -11.25
C LEU A 32 3.28 -14.35 -12.20
N ASP A 33 3.33 -15.67 -12.36
CA ASP A 33 2.40 -16.42 -13.22
C ASP A 33 0.97 -16.39 -12.67
N LYS A 34 0.82 -16.63 -11.36
CA LYS A 34 -0.47 -16.55 -10.69
C LYS A 34 -0.99 -15.12 -10.60
N LEU A 35 -0.10 -14.13 -10.43
CA LEU A 35 -0.50 -12.73 -10.46
C LEU A 35 -1.02 -12.33 -11.84
N ALA A 36 -0.33 -12.71 -12.91
CA ALA A 36 -0.76 -12.43 -14.27
C ALA A 36 -2.09 -13.13 -14.62
N GLU A 37 -2.31 -14.35 -14.11
CA GLU A 37 -3.59 -15.06 -14.22
C GLU A 37 -4.70 -14.30 -13.50
N HIS A 38 -4.50 -13.96 -12.24
CA HIS A 38 -5.44 -13.18 -11.45
C HIS A 38 -5.80 -11.85 -12.13
N MET A 39 -4.81 -11.13 -12.69
CA MET A 39 -5.05 -9.89 -13.43
C MET A 39 -5.86 -10.13 -14.71
N SER A 40 -5.65 -11.24 -15.42
CA SER A 40 -6.42 -11.57 -16.62
C SER A 40 -7.89 -11.92 -16.29
N ASP A 41 -8.13 -12.49 -15.11
CA ASP A 41 -9.48 -12.87 -14.65
C ASP A 41 -10.35 -11.65 -14.24
N HIS A 42 -9.72 -10.49 -13.99
CA HIS A 42 -10.42 -9.22 -13.74
C HIS A 42 -10.95 -8.51 -15.00
N ASN A 43 -11.31 -9.26 -16.04
CA ASN A 43 -11.83 -8.73 -17.31
C ASN A 43 -10.82 -7.82 -18.04
N SER A 44 -9.53 -8.12 -17.92
CA SER A 44 -8.46 -7.42 -18.62
C SER A 44 -8.53 -7.71 -20.13
N PRO A 45 -8.28 -6.72 -21.01
CA PRO A 45 -8.17 -6.94 -22.46
C PRO A 45 -6.89 -7.72 -22.84
N TYR A 46 -5.98 -7.93 -21.88
CA TYR A 46 -4.70 -8.58 -22.11
C TYR A 46 -4.71 -10.04 -21.67
N SER A 47 -4.08 -10.91 -22.48
CA SER A 47 -3.88 -12.30 -22.09
C SER A 47 -2.89 -12.43 -20.92
N LYS A 48 -2.98 -13.49 -20.14
CA LYS A 48 -2.01 -13.85 -19.08
C LYS A 48 -0.56 -13.74 -19.55
N GLY A 49 -0.26 -14.21 -20.77
CA GLY A 49 1.07 -14.15 -21.35
C GLY A 49 1.54 -12.72 -21.63
N ALA A 50 0.66 -11.87 -22.16
CA ALA A 50 0.95 -10.46 -22.39
C ALA A 50 1.21 -9.71 -21.07
N ILE A 51 0.37 -9.91 -20.07
CA ILE A 51 0.54 -9.32 -18.74
C ILE A 51 1.88 -9.74 -18.13
N LYS A 52 2.19 -11.04 -18.15
CA LYS A 52 3.48 -11.55 -17.64
C LYS A 52 4.67 -10.92 -18.35
N GLY A 53 4.62 -10.77 -19.69
CA GLY A 53 5.66 -10.10 -20.48
C GLY A 53 5.86 -8.67 -20.03
N ILE A 54 4.79 -7.87 -19.97
CA ILE A 54 4.84 -6.47 -19.53
C ILE A 54 5.43 -6.32 -18.11
N LEU A 55 5.01 -7.16 -17.18
CA LEU A 55 5.53 -7.12 -15.80
C LEU A 55 7.01 -7.51 -15.73
N THR A 56 7.46 -8.44 -16.56
CA THR A 56 8.88 -8.84 -16.65
C THR A 56 9.74 -7.71 -17.22
N ASP A 57 9.28 -7.07 -18.29
CA ASP A 57 9.96 -5.92 -18.90
C ASP A 57 10.00 -4.73 -17.95
N MET A 58 8.92 -4.47 -17.23
CA MET A 58 8.87 -3.44 -16.18
C MET A 58 9.97 -3.64 -15.13
N VAL A 59 10.16 -4.85 -14.62
CA VAL A 59 11.22 -5.16 -13.63
C VAL A 59 12.61 -4.90 -14.23
N THR A 60 12.83 -5.27 -15.49
CA THR A 60 14.10 -5.05 -16.20
C THR A 60 14.38 -3.55 -16.36
N CYS A 61 13.40 -2.77 -16.80
CA CYS A 61 13.52 -1.32 -16.96
C CYS A 61 13.74 -0.61 -15.62
N ILE A 62 13.04 -1.02 -14.57
CA ILE A 62 13.27 -0.48 -13.21
C ILE A 62 14.71 -0.71 -12.79
N LYS A 63 15.24 -1.93 -12.96
CA LYS A 63 16.64 -2.25 -12.62
C LYS A 63 17.62 -1.36 -13.39
N GLU A 64 17.44 -1.18 -14.68
CA GLU A 64 18.29 -0.34 -15.52
C GLU A 64 18.29 1.12 -15.02
N LEU A 65 17.12 1.70 -14.80
CA LEU A 65 16.98 3.08 -14.30
C LEU A 65 17.62 3.26 -12.94
N LEU A 66 17.44 2.31 -12.03
CA LEU A 66 18.04 2.34 -10.70
C LEU A 66 19.57 2.27 -10.75
N LEU A 67 20.14 1.42 -11.61
CA LEU A 67 21.58 1.32 -11.81
C LEU A 67 22.14 2.57 -12.51
N GLY A 68 21.33 3.27 -13.29
CA GLY A 68 21.63 4.59 -13.85
C GLY A 68 21.47 5.74 -12.84
N GLY A 69 21.29 5.46 -11.54
CA GLY A 69 21.19 6.45 -10.46
C GLY A 69 19.84 7.17 -10.37
N LYS A 70 18.80 6.68 -11.03
CA LYS A 70 17.45 7.26 -10.99
C LYS A 70 16.56 6.52 -9.98
N ASN A 71 15.68 7.23 -9.32
CA ASN A 71 14.59 6.62 -8.57
C ASN A 71 13.40 6.41 -9.51
N VAL A 72 12.68 5.31 -9.31
CA VAL A 72 11.47 4.98 -10.09
C VAL A 72 10.27 5.02 -9.18
N LYS A 73 9.31 5.88 -9.48
CA LYS A 73 8.01 5.92 -8.81
C LYS A 73 6.97 5.26 -9.70
N ILE A 74 6.28 4.29 -9.16
CA ILE A 74 5.03 3.75 -9.71
C ILE A 74 3.92 4.21 -8.77
N ASP A 75 2.99 5.00 -9.30
CA ASP A 75 1.88 5.52 -8.52
C ASP A 75 1.06 4.34 -7.95
N ASP A 76 0.55 4.54 -6.76
CA ASP A 76 -0.25 3.56 -6.00
C ASP A 76 0.45 2.24 -5.66
N LEU A 77 1.73 2.08 -6.04
CA LEU A 77 2.54 0.93 -5.73
C LEU A 77 3.71 1.28 -4.80
N ALA A 78 4.78 1.84 -5.34
CA ALA A 78 5.98 2.15 -4.56
C ALA A 78 6.95 3.10 -5.27
N ILE A 79 7.82 3.74 -4.47
CA ILE A 79 9.05 4.36 -4.94
C ILE A 79 10.19 3.39 -4.71
N PHE A 80 10.87 3.05 -5.79
CA PHE A 80 12.08 2.22 -5.80
C PHE A 80 13.31 3.12 -5.84
N SER A 81 14.31 2.81 -5.03
CA SER A 81 15.58 3.54 -4.96
C SER A 81 16.74 2.62 -4.60
N ILE A 82 17.95 3.04 -4.92
CA ILE A 82 19.17 2.32 -4.53
C ILE A 82 19.71 2.90 -3.22
N GLY A 83 20.14 2.03 -2.34
CA GLY A 83 20.89 2.39 -1.13
C GLY A 83 22.26 1.73 -1.11
N ILE A 84 23.26 2.45 -0.66
CA ILE A 84 24.60 1.93 -0.41
C ILE A 84 24.69 1.53 1.06
N LYS A 85 25.14 0.33 1.32
CA LYS A 85 25.49 -0.12 2.67
C LYS A 85 27.01 -0.07 2.84
N ASN A 86 27.46 0.76 3.75
CA ASN A 86 28.87 0.86 4.09
C ASN A 86 29.26 -0.21 5.11
N LYS A 87 30.52 -0.65 5.07
CA LYS A 87 31.12 -1.48 6.11
C LYS A 87 31.25 -0.69 7.42
N LYS A 88 31.28 -1.40 8.53
CA LYS A 88 31.49 -0.77 9.84
C LYS A 88 32.87 -0.10 9.89
N GLY A 89 32.92 1.09 10.48
CA GLY A 89 34.16 1.82 10.68
C GLY A 89 34.40 2.96 9.67
N GLY A 90 33.77 2.92 8.50
CA GLY A 90 33.97 3.99 7.51
C GLY A 90 35.41 4.15 7.02
N ALA A 91 35.81 5.36 6.69
CA ALA A 91 37.18 5.81 6.41
C ALA A 91 37.47 7.03 7.26
N ASP A 92 38.72 7.19 7.71
CA ASP A 92 39.11 8.31 8.59
C ASP A 92 39.22 9.64 7.81
N SER A 93 39.41 9.55 6.48
CA SER A 93 39.41 10.72 5.58
C SER A 93 38.79 10.36 4.23
N GLU A 94 38.36 11.38 3.46
CA GLU A 94 37.84 11.22 2.10
C GLU A 94 38.89 10.59 1.16
N SER A 95 40.16 10.94 1.33
CA SER A 95 41.27 10.42 0.54
C SER A 95 41.53 8.93 0.77
N GLU A 96 41.18 8.40 1.94
CA GLU A 96 41.33 6.98 2.28
C GLU A 96 40.13 6.13 1.91
N PHE A 97 39.01 6.79 1.55
CA PHE A 97 37.81 6.09 1.14
C PHE A 97 38.04 5.35 -0.19
N SER A 98 37.69 4.08 -0.22
CA SER A 98 37.59 3.33 -1.46
C SER A 98 36.38 2.40 -1.42
N VAL A 99 35.76 2.23 -2.60
CA VAL A 99 34.59 1.36 -2.74
C VAL A 99 34.90 -0.07 -2.24
N ALA A 100 36.05 -0.62 -2.60
CA ALA A 100 36.46 -1.96 -2.22
C ALA A 100 36.65 -2.14 -0.71
N LYS A 101 37.13 -1.12 -0.01
CA LYS A 101 37.38 -1.16 1.45
C LYS A 101 36.14 -0.82 2.25
N ASN A 102 35.41 0.20 1.86
CA ASN A 102 34.39 0.85 2.70
C ASN A 102 32.94 0.53 2.31
N VAL A 103 32.68 0.08 1.08
CA VAL A 103 31.34 -0.31 0.66
C VAL A 103 31.17 -1.83 0.83
N GLU A 104 30.05 -2.21 1.50
CA GLU A 104 29.71 -3.64 1.69
C GLU A 104 28.84 -4.13 0.53
N THR A 105 27.77 -3.40 0.21
CA THR A 105 26.82 -3.81 -0.84
C THR A 105 25.91 -2.65 -1.27
N VAL A 106 25.32 -2.81 -2.42
CA VAL A 106 24.19 -2.02 -2.91
C VAL A 106 22.90 -2.79 -2.68
N LYS A 107 21.85 -2.12 -2.24
CA LYS A 107 20.57 -2.74 -1.95
C LYS A 107 19.41 -1.93 -2.48
N LEU A 108 18.37 -2.64 -2.89
CA LEU A 108 17.10 -2.05 -3.24
C LEU A 108 16.39 -1.54 -1.98
N ARG A 109 15.80 -0.36 -2.09
CA ARG A 109 14.81 0.19 -1.16
C ARG A 109 13.52 0.38 -1.91
N ALA A 110 12.41 -0.11 -1.36
CA ALA A 110 11.07 0.14 -1.84
C ALA A 110 10.24 0.75 -0.72
N ARG A 111 9.52 1.81 -1.04
CA ARG A 111 8.60 2.48 -0.11
C ARG A 111 7.23 2.58 -0.76
N ALA A 112 6.24 1.95 -0.17
CA ALA A 112 4.86 1.97 -0.66
C ALA A 112 4.30 3.40 -0.79
N THR A 113 3.48 3.61 -1.80
CA THR A 113 2.81 4.88 -2.12
C THR A 113 1.34 4.64 -2.45
N GLY A 114 0.54 5.72 -2.47
CA GLY A 114 -0.86 5.65 -2.84
C GLY A 114 -1.63 4.61 -2.05
N ASP A 115 -2.35 3.74 -2.72
CA ASP A 115 -3.23 2.74 -2.10
C ASP A 115 -2.49 1.67 -1.29
N LEU A 116 -1.22 1.41 -1.59
CA LEU A 116 -0.41 0.45 -0.84
C LEU A 116 0.31 1.06 0.37
N ASN A 117 0.12 2.34 0.68
CA ASN A 117 0.68 2.89 1.90
C ASN A 117 -0.04 2.36 3.15
N ALA A 118 0.63 2.43 4.30
CA ALA A 118 0.11 1.89 5.56
C ALA A 118 -1.23 2.52 5.97
N LYS A 119 -1.48 3.80 5.66
CA LYS A 119 -2.72 4.50 6.01
C LYS A 119 -3.89 3.96 5.18
N SER A 120 -3.75 3.84 3.87
CA SER A 120 -4.79 3.30 2.99
C SER A 120 -5.08 1.84 3.31
N LEU A 121 -4.04 1.00 3.43
CA LEU A 121 -4.21 -0.41 3.79
C LEU A 121 -4.91 -0.60 5.14
N ASN A 122 -4.66 0.29 6.11
CA ASN A 122 -5.31 0.20 7.42
C ASN A 122 -6.81 0.54 7.38
N LEU A 123 -7.24 1.42 6.46
CA LEU A 123 -8.65 1.74 6.27
C LEU A 123 -9.45 0.55 5.71
N ASP A 124 -8.83 -0.25 4.84
CA ASP A 124 -9.48 -1.36 4.16
C ASP A 124 -9.27 -2.71 4.87
N ALA A 125 -8.35 -2.76 5.84
CA ALA A 125 -7.97 -4.00 6.49
C ALA A 125 -9.01 -4.47 7.49
N THR A 126 -9.54 -5.68 7.26
CA THR A 126 -10.33 -6.42 8.25
C THR A 126 -9.49 -7.55 8.84
N LEU A 127 -9.36 -7.58 10.16
CA LEU A 127 -8.55 -8.55 10.89
C LEU A 127 -9.44 -9.62 11.54
N LYS A 128 -9.08 -10.90 11.39
CA LYS A 128 -9.76 -12.02 12.06
C LYS A 128 -8.76 -12.95 12.73
N LYS A 129 -9.02 -13.27 14.00
CA LYS A 129 -8.19 -14.24 14.73
C LYS A 129 -8.36 -15.63 14.14
N ALA A 130 -7.25 -16.30 13.86
CA ALA A 130 -7.22 -17.69 13.43
C ALA A 130 -6.87 -18.61 14.58
N VAL A 131 -7.45 -19.80 14.62
CA VAL A 131 -7.21 -20.83 15.62
C VAL A 131 -6.78 -22.10 14.91
N TYR A 132 -5.78 -22.79 15.45
CA TYR A 132 -5.41 -24.11 14.97
C TYR A 132 -6.34 -25.16 15.57
N VAL A 133 -7.09 -25.84 14.72
CA VAL A 133 -7.92 -27.00 15.10
C VAL A 133 -7.40 -28.22 14.34
N ASN A 134 -6.98 -29.26 15.06
CA ASN A 134 -6.44 -30.51 14.48
C ASN A 134 -5.32 -30.28 13.46
N GLY A 135 -4.41 -29.33 13.73
CA GLY A 135 -3.29 -29.02 12.84
C GLY A 135 -3.66 -28.21 11.58
N LYS A 136 -4.94 -27.91 11.36
CA LYS A 136 -5.41 -27.03 10.30
C LYS A 136 -5.79 -25.66 10.84
N LEU A 137 -5.47 -24.63 10.07
CA LEU A 137 -5.83 -23.25 10.39
C LEU A 137 -7.31 -23.03 10.06
N THR A 138 -8.12 -22.74 11.07
CA THR A 138 -9.54 -22.42 10.90
C THR A 138 -9.82 -21.01 11.40
N SER A 139 -10.86 -20.38 10.85
CA SER A 139 -11.35 -19.11 11.37
C SER A 139 -12.04 -19.39 12.70
N GLY A 140 -11.49 -18.91 13.80
CA GLY A 140 -12.17 -18.96 15.10
C GLY A 140 -13.49 -18.22 15.01
N SER A 141 -14.57 -18.83 15.48
CA SER A 141 -15.84 -18.17 15.73
C SER A 141 -15.67 -17.30 16.97
N SER A 142 -15.39 -16.01 16.78
CA SER A 142 -15.51 -14.99 17.83
C SER A 142 -15.82 -13.66 17.14
N SER A 143 -16.88 -13.02 17.63
CA SER A 143 -17.39 -11.68 17.34
C SER A 143 -16.41 -10.71 16.70
N GLU A 144 -16.86 -10.05 15.66
CA GLU A 144 -16.23 -8.90 15.03
C GLU A 144 -15.99 -7.82 16.10
N GLU A 145 -14.74 -7.63 16.48
CA GLU A 145 -14.34 -6.44 17.21
C GLU A 145 -13.82 -5.43 16.16
N THR A 146 -14.71 -4.54 15.77
CA THR A 146 -14.32 -3.24 15.20
C THR A 146 -13.65 -2.42 16.30
N PRO A 147 -12.55 -1.69 16.04
CA PRO A 147 -12.02 -0.74 17.01
C PRO A 147 -13.08 0.33 17.26
N SER A 148 -13.68 0.32 18.44
CA SER A 148 -14.58 1.36 18.93
C SER A 148 -13.72 2.53 19.40
N ASP A 149 -13.74 3.64 18.70
CA ASP A 149 -13.39 4.94 19.26
C ASP A 149 -14.48 5.30 20.30
N GLY A 150 -14.12 5.15 21.56
CA GLY A 150 -14.92 5.65 22.67
C GLY A 150 -14.63 7.11 22.90
N ASP A 151 -15.64 7.95 22.72
CA ASP A 151 -16.08 8.98 23.66
C ASP A 151 -17.19 9.82 22.99
N THR A 152 -18.42 9.61 23.46
CA THR A 152 -19.49 10.59 23.26
C THR A 152 -20.16 10.82 24.61
N PRO A 153 -20.11 12.03 25.17
CA PRO A 153 -20.92 12.35 26.34
C PRO A 153 -22.39 12.56 25.95
N SER A 154 -23.24 11.87 26.68
CA SER A 154 -24.68 11.98 26.69
C SER A 154 -25.13 13.40 27.01
N GLY A 155 -26.00 13.96 26.22
CA GLY A 155 -26.75 15.19 26.50
C GLY A 155 -28.11 15.10 25.83
N SER A 156 -29.13 14.77 26.62
CA SER A 156 -30.54 14.85 26.26
C SER A 156 -30.98 16.28 26.05
N ASP A 157 -31.75 16.58 24.99
CA ASP A 157 -32.97 17.41 25.07
C ASP A 157 -33.67 17.44 23.70
N THR A 158 -34.88 16.93 23.68
CA THR A 158 -35.88 17.18 22.64
C THR A 158 -36.67 18.46 23.03
N PRO A 159 -37.11 19.31 22.06
CA PRO A 159 -38.53 19.21 21.75
C PRO A 159 -38.95 19.43 20.29
N SER A 160 -40.10 18.90 20.01
CA SER A 160 -40.99 18.98 18.87
C SER A 160 -41.14 20.36 18.19
N GLY A 161 -41.34 20.36 16.88
CA GLY A 161 -41.86 21.50 16.10
C GLY A 161 -42.16 21.13 14.65
N SER A 162 -43.43 20.91 14.37
CA SER A 162 -44.02 20.69 13.05
C SER A 162 -43.97 21.95 12.17
N GLY A 163 -43.83 21.79 10.84
CA GLY A 163 -44.04 22.92 9.89
C GLY A 163 -43.88 22.44 8.44
N SER A 164 -45.05 22.40 7.77
CA SER A 164 -45.28 22.06 6.36
C SER A 164 -44.79 23.11 5.36
N GLY A 165 -44.60 22.64 4.10
CA GLY A 165 -44.68 23.44 2.86
C GLY A 165 -43.32 23.72 2.22
N ASP A 166 -43.07 23.61 0.98
CA ASP A 166 -43.75 23.57 -0.26
C ASP A 166 -42.73 23.37 -1.41
N SER A 167 -43.22 22.84 -2.50
CA SER A 167 -42.56 22.59 -3.76
C SER A 167 -41.81 23.76 -4.37
N GLN A 168 -40.69 23.51 -5.10
CA GLN A 168 -40.46 23.95 -6.48
C GLN A 168 -39.14 23.41 -7.08
N THR A 169 -39.26 22.65 -8.15
CA THR A 169 -38.27 22.32 -9.18
C THR A 169 -38.24 23.41 -10.27
N PRO A 170 -37.47 23.29 -11.35
CA PRO A 170 -36.03 23.45 -11.56
C PRO A 170 -35.76 24.57 -12.59
N VAL A 171 -34.56 25.06 -12.74
CA VAL A 171 -34.16 25.80 -13.95
C VAL A 171 -32.70 25.55 -14.29
N THR A 172 -32.48 24.98 -15.46
CA THR A 172 -31.24 24.98 -16.23
C THR A 172 -31.03 26.37 -16.85
N PRO A 173 -29.82 26.83 -17.04
CA PRO A 173 -29.51 27.59 -18.25
C PRO A 173 -28.25 27.11 -18.98
N GLU A 174 -28.43 26.93 -20.17
CA GLU A 174 -27.78 27.09 -21.46
C GLU A 174 -26.37 27.68 -21.50
N ASN A 175 -25.60 27.05 -22.39
CA ASN A 175 -24.30 27.41 -22.96
C ASN A 175 -24.46 28.57 -23.97
N PRO A 176 -23.53 29.48 -24.13
CA PRO A 176 -23.29 30.09 -25.43
C PRO A 176 -21.88 29.81 -25.98
N SER A 177 -21.89 29.36 -27.20
CA SER A 177 -20.81 29.30 -28.17
C SER A 177 -20.40 30.68 -28.68
N GLY A 178 -19.16 30.77 -29.12
CA GLY A 178 -18.54 31.80 -29.95
C GLY A 178 -17.04 31.77 -29.77
N GLY A 179 -16.20 31.38 -30.64
CA GLY A 179 -16.00 31.79 -32.03
C GLY A 179 -14.92 32.85 -32.10
N GLY A 180 -13.76 32.54 -32.70
CA GLY A 180 -12.76 33.54 -32.99
C GLY A 180 -11.39 32.94 -33.32
N ASP A 181 -11.18 32.73 -34.63
CA ASP A 181 -9.90 32.49 -35.26
C ASP A 181 -8.92 33.64 -35.01
N ASP A 182 -7.61 33.39 -34.94
CA ASP A 182 -6.67 34.14 -35.76
C ASP A 182 -5.27 33.50 -35.81
N ASP A 183 -4.72 33.55 -37.01
CA ASP A 183 -3.45 33.10 -37.48
C ASP A 183 -2.23 33.84 -36.91
N GLY A 184 -1.05 33.21 -36.96
CA GLY A 184 0.20 33.90 -36.71
C GLY A 184 1.44 33.05 -36.85
N VAL A 185 1.90 32.88 -38.07
CA VAL A 185 3.11 32.25 -38.57
C VAL A 185 4.40 33.02 -38.19
N ILE A 186 5.54 32.28 -38.24
CA ILE A 186 6.98 32.70 -38.40
C ILE A 186 7.72 33.12 -37.11
N SER A 187 8.81 32.48 -36.72
CA SER A 187 10.16 32.33 -37.26
C SER A 187 10.91 31.25 -36.45
#